data_35d73cb5225abe3200173b2425e19c9f
#
_entry.id   35d73cb5225abe3200173b2425e19c9f
#
_cell.length_a   1.000
_cell.length_b   1.000
_cell.length_c   1.000
_cell.angle_alpha   90.00
_cell.angle_beta   90.00
_cell.angle_gamma   90.00
#
_symmetry.space_group_name_H-M   'P 1'
#
loop_
_entity.id
_entity.type
_entity.pdbx_description
1 polymer ?
#
loop_
_entity_poly.entity_id
_entity_poly.type
_entity_poly.pdbx_seq_one_letter_code
_entity_poly.pdbx_strand_id
1 'polypeptide(L)'
;MSAIPRVQVLQEMEVRETPDKKRLFYSIQFYKADGEVVTAPRAHTCGLPYDMKSKRKRGVQPVDMEGNKSGHVYPVCIDNIREFNGVAVKI
;
A
#
# COMPACT_ATOMS: atom_id res chain seq x y z
N MET A 1 -0.94 -13.69 17.95
CA MET A 1 -0.64 -12.86 16.77
C MET A 1 -1.77 -11.92 16.47
N SER A 2 -1.45 -10.66 16.29
CA SER A 2 -2.45 -9.67 15.91
C SER A 2 -2.62 -9.62 14.40
N ALA A 3 -3.81 -9.25 13.97
CA ALA A 3 -4.12 -9.02 12.56
C ALA A 3 -4.81 -7.68 12.44
N ILE A 4 -4.64 -7.04 11.30
CA ILE A 4 -5.24 -5.73 11.04
C ILE A 4 -6.43 -5.89 10.08
N PRO A 5 -7.62 -5.35 10.42
CA PRO A 5 -8.75 -5.41 9.49
C PRO A 5 -8.44 -4.65 8.18
N ARG A 6 -8.89 -5.21 7.06
CA ARG A 6 -8.66 -4.58 5.75
C ARG A 6 -9.18 -3.15 5.70
N VAL A 7 -10.34 -2.89 6.31
CA VAL A 7 -10.90 -1.54 6.31
C VAL A 7 -9.96 -0.54 6.98
N GLN A 8 -9.27 -0.96 8.04
CA GLN A 8 -8.29 -0.10 8.71
C GLN A 8 -7.07 0.13 7.84
N VAL A 9 -6.60 -0.91 7.12
CA VAL A 9 -5.50 -0.76 6.17
C VAL A 9 -5.82 0.31 5.14
N LEU A 10 -7.02 0.26 4.57
CA LEU A 10 -7.43 1.23 3.56
C LEU A 10 -7.52 2.65 4.12
N GLN A 11 -7.99 2.79 5.36
CA GLN A 11 -8.04 4.08 6.03
C GLN A 11 -6.63 4.65 6.22
N GLU A 12 -5.69 3.83 6.65
CA GLU A 12 -4.29 4.26 6.84
C GLU A 12 -3.61 4.58 5.52
N MET A 13 -3.90 3.83 4.47
CA MET A 13 -3.35 4.10 3.14
C MET A 13 -3.88 5.41 2.53
N GLU A 14 -5.06 5.85 2.93
CA GLU A 14 -5.62 7.12 2.46
C GLU A 14 -4.96 8.32 3.14
N VAL A 15 -4.32 8.13 4.28
CA VAL A 15 -3.57 9.19 4.96
C VAL A 15 -2.20 9.30 4.28
N ARG A 16 -1.98 10.37 3.53
CA ARG A 16 -0.75 10.56 2.75
C ARG A 16 0.32 11.34 3.48
N GLU A 17 -0.06 12.15 4.45
CA GLU A 17 0.86 13.03 5.18
C GLU A 17 0.53 13.06 6.66
N THR A 18 1.57 13.25 7.47
CA THR A 18 1.40 13.53 8.89
C THR A 18 0.95 14.99 9.08
N PRO A 19 0.51 15.39 10.31
CA PRO A 19 0.19 16.79 10.58
C PRO A 19 1.36 17.75 10.30
N ASP A 20 2.59 17.26 10.36
CA ASP A 20 3.79 18.05 10.03
C ASP A 20 4.06 18.13 8.53
N LYS A 21 3.13 17.67 7.70
CA LYS A 21 3.24 17.64 6.26
C LYS A 21 4.38 16.76 5.74
N LYS A 22 4.78 15.77 6.52
CA LYS A 22 5.74 14.76 6.10
C LYS A 22 5.00 13.59 5.49
N ARG A 23 5.53 13.05 4.39
CA ARG A 23 4.90 11.92 3.72
C ARG A 23 4.91 10.68 4.62
N LEU A 24 3.77 10.00 4.68
CA LEU A 24 3.62 8.81 5.50
C LEU A 24 4.04 7.58 4.69
N PHE A 25 4.95 6.80 5.26
CA PHE A 25 5.41 5.55 4.64
C PHE A 25 4.90 4.34 5.41
N TYR A 26 4.79 3.22 4.70
CA TYR A 26 4.39 1.95 5.31
C TYR A 26 5.11 0.80 4.58
N SER A 27 5.11 -0.39 5.17
CA SER A 27 5.51 -1.59 4.47
C SER A 27 4.25 -2.34 4.04
N ILE A 28 4.31 -3.02 2.90
CA ILE A 28 3.14 -3.72 2.36
C ILE A 28 3.58 -4.96 1.59
N GLN A 29 2.79 -6.02 1.70
CA GLN A 29 2.95 -7.20 0.89
C GLN A 29 1.61 -7.53 0.24
N PHE A 30 1.63 -7.80 -1.05
CA PHE A 30 0.40 -8.03 -1.82
C PHE A 30 0.64 -9.00 -2.97
N TYR A 31 -0.45 -9.54 -3.51
CA TYR A 31 -0.39 -10.36 -4.71
C TYR A 31 -0.64 -9.50 -5.94
N LYS A 32 0.17 -9.71 -6.99
CA LYS A 32 -0.08 -9.14 -8.30
C LYS A 32 -1.18 -9.94 -8.99
N ALA A 33 -1.68 -9.41 -10.11
CA ALA A 33 -2.73 -10.07 -10.89
C ALA A 33 -2.34 -11.48 -11.38
N ASP A 34 -1.05 -11.72 -11.58
CA ASP A 34 -0.54 -13.03 -12.00
C ASP A 34 -0.28 -13.97 -10.82
N GLY A 35 -0.57 -13.56 -9.59
CA GLY A 35 -0.39 -14.37 -8.39
C GLY A 35 0.98 -14.23 -7.75
N GLU A 36 1.88 -13.48 -8.34
CA GLU A 36 3.21 -13.25 -7.75
C GLU A 36 3.12 -12.36 -6.53
N VAL A 37 3.87 -12.68 -5.48
CA VAL A 37 3.92 -11.89 -4.24
C VAL A 37 4.96 -10.80 -4.38
N VAL A 38 4.56 -9.56 -4.08
CA VAL A 38 5.46 -8.41 -4.06
C VAL A 38 5.56 -7.90 -2.63
N THR A 39 6.78 -7.69 -2.16
CA THR A 39 7.04 -7.10 -0.85
C THR A 39 7.69 -5.75 -1.04
N ALA A 40 7.04 -4.69 -0.55
CA ALA A 40 7.59 -3.35 -0.53
C ALA A 40 7.88 -2.97 0.92
N PRO A 41 9.15 -3.05 1.35
CA PRO A 41 9.48 -2.78 2.76
C PRO A 41 9.26 -1.31 3.14
N ARG A 42 9.21 -0.42 2.16
CA ARG A 42 8.88 0.98 2.37
C ARG A 42 8.18 1.52 1.14
N ALA A 43 7.01 2.10 1.33
CA ALA A 43 6.22 2.61 0.23
C ALA A 43 5.29 3.73 0.71
N HIS A 44 4.70 4.44 -0.24
CA HIS A 44 3.66 5.42 0.09
C HIS A 44 2.51 5.33 -0.93
N THR A 45 1.35 5.83 -0.52
CA THR A 45 0.18 5.91 -1.39
C THR A 45 0.37 7.00 -2.45
N CYS A 46 -0.02 6.71 -3.67
CA CYS A 46 0.02 7.67 -4.78
C CYS A 46 -1.23 7.52 -5.64
N GLY A 47 -1.43 8.49 -6.55
CA GLY A 47 -2.55 8.43 -7.49
C GLY A 47 -2.30 7.47 -8.63
N LEU A 48 -3.39 7.02 -9.24
CA LEU A 48 -3.36 6.23 -10.46
C LEU A 48 -4.07 7.02 -11.57
N PRO A 49 -3.77 6.74 -12.85
CA PRO A 49 -4.36 7.50 -13.98
C PRO A 49 -5.80 7.11 -14.30
N TYR A 50 -6.51 6.48 -13.39
CA TYR A 50 -7.91 6.08 -13.57
C TYR A 50 -8.63 6.07 -12.23
N ASP A 51 -9.94 5.82 -12.25
CA ASP A 51 -10.74 5.78 -11.02
C ASP A 51 -10.38 4.55 -10.19
N MET A 52 -9.62 4.78 -9.13
CA MET A 52 -9.15 3.72 -8.26
C MET A 52 -10.28 3.06 -7.45
N LYS A 53 -11.27 3.86 -7.04
CA LYS A 53 -12.32 3.35 -6.16
C LYS A 53 -13.25 2.38 -6.87
N SER A 54 -13.71 2.72 -8.07
CA SER A 54 -14.60 1.84 -8.82
C SER A 54 -13.91 0.55 -9.25
N LYS A 55 -12.59 0.57 -9.40
CA LYS A 55 -11.81 -0.60 -9.76
C LYS A 55 -11.21 -1.32 -8.55
N ARG A 56 -11.54 -0.86 -7.33
CA ARG A 56 -11.07 -1.44 -6.08
C ARG A 56 -9.55 -1.52 -6.01
N LYS A 57 -8.86 -0.47 -6.45
CA LYS A 57 -7.39 -0.43 -6.47
C LYS A 57 -6.86 0.78 -5.74
N ARG A 58 -5.61 0.65 -5.28
CA ARG A 58 -4.86 1.74 -4.65
C ARG A 58 -3.49 1.80 -5.28
N GLY A 59 -2.99 3.02 -5.51
CA GLY A 59 -1.64 3.21 -6.03
C GLY A 59 -0.61 3.11 -4.94
N VAL A 60 0.42 2.28 -5.14
CA VAL A 60 1.52 2.10 -4.19
C VAL A 60 2.83 2.37 -4.90
N GLN A 61 3.60 3.32 -4.37
CA GLN A 61 4.92 3.67 -4.89
C GLN A 61 5.99 3.15 -3.92
N PRO A 62 6.72 2.10 -4.29
CA PRO A 62 7.88 1.66 -3.49
C PRO A 62 8.96 2.73 -3.47
N VAL A 63 9.64 2.84 -2.34
CA VAL A 63 10.75 3.79 -2.16
C VAL A 63 11.89 3.09 -1.45
N ASP A 64 13.09 3.73 -1.51
CA ASP A 64 14.24 3.25 -0.78
C ASP A 64 14.25 3.84 0.65
N MET A 65 15.32 3.59 1.39
CA MET A 65 15.43 4.04 2.78
C MET A 65 15.50 5.56 2.91
N GLU A 66 15.83 6.25 1.82
CA GLU A 66 15.89 7.71 1.79
C GLU A 66 14.59 8.34 1.31
N GLY A 67 13.60 7.52 0.96
CA GLY A 67 12.31 7.99 0.46
C GLY A 67 12.27 8.26 -1.04
N ASN A 68 13.32 7.89 -1.78
CA ASN A 68 13.36 8.04 -3.22
C ASN A 68 12.67 6.87 -3.91
N LYS A 69 12.06 7.11 -5.07
CA LYS A 69 11.38 6.07 -5.83
C LYS A 69 12.34 4.94 -6.17
N SER A 70 11.96 3.70 -5.82
CA SER A 70 12.80 2.52 -6.04
C SER A 70 12.16 1.51 -6.99
N GLY A 71 11.17 1.91 -7.75
CA GLY A 71 10.48 1.05 -8.71
C GLY A 71 9.30 1.76 -9.32
N HIS A 72 8.53 1.03 -10.10
CA HIS A 72 7.32 1.60 -10.71
C HIS A 72 6.14 1.56 -9.73
N VAL A 73 5.12 2.36 -10.01
CA VAL A 73 3.88 2.37 -9.22
C VAL A 73 3.11 1.07 -9.47
N TYR A 74 2.63 0.45 -8.40
CA TYR A 74 1.77 -0.73 -8.48
C TYR A 74 0.32 -0.35 -8.27
N PRO A 75 -0.59 -0.74 -9.19
CA PRO A 75 -2.03 -0.66 -8.92
C PRO A 75 -2.43 -1.90 -8.11
N VAL A 76 -2.50 -1.74 -6.80
CA VAL A 76 -2.76 -2.85 -5.87
C VAL A 76 -4.25 -3.03 -5.67
N CYS A 77 -4.76 -4.22 -5.97
CA CYS A 77 -6.15 -4.58 -5.68
C CYS A 77 -6.32 -4.72 -4.17
N ILE A 78 -7.33 -4.07 -3.60
CA ILE A 78 -7.53 -4.08 -2.14
C ILE A 78 -7.79 -5.48 -1.61
N ASP A 79 -8.29 -6.38 -2.44
CA ASP A 79 -8.55 -7.77 -2.04
C ASP A 79 -7.28 -8.62 -2.01
N ASN A 80 -6.16 -8.10 -2.56
CA ASN A 80 -4.90 -8.83 -2.67
C ASN A 80 -3.85 -8.39 -1.66
N ILE A 81 -4.18 -7.46 -0.77
CA ILE A 81 -3.24 -7.01 0.26
C ILE A 81 -3.12 -8.10 1.30
N ARG A 82 -1.90 -8.56 1.52
CA ARG A 82 -1.61 -9.69 2.39
C ARG A 82 -1.10 -9.28 3.76
N GLU A 83 -0.17 -8.33 3.80
CA GLU A 83 0.39 -7.81 5.04
C GLU A 83 0.54 -6.29 4.94
N PHE A 84 0.41 -5.62 6.08
CA PHE A 84 0.56 -4.18 6.17
C PHE A 84 1.31 -3.84 7.45
N ASN A 85 2.46 -3.14 7.32
CA ASN A 85 3.35 -2.82 8.44
C ASN A 85 3.74 -4.05 9.25
N GLY A 86 3.98 -5.18 8.56
CA GLY A 86 4.40 -6.43 9.18
C GLY A 86 3.28 -7.23 9.84
N VAL A 87 2.03 -6.78 9.70
CA VAL A 87 0.87 -7.44 10.31
C VAL A 87 -0.02 -8.05 9.21
N ALA A 88 -0.46 -9.29 9.42
CA ALA A 88 -1.35 -9.94 8.46
C ALA A 88 -2.68 -9.18 8.33
N VAL A 89 -3.17 -9.07 7.10
CA VAL A 89 -4.43 -8.36 6.83
C VAL A 89 -5.60 -9.33 6.95
N LYS A 90 -6.60 -8.91 7.70
CA LYS A 90 -7.82 -9.67 7.95
C LYS A 90 -8.96 -9.09 7.12
N ILE A 91 -9.65 -9.96 6.42
CA ILE A 91 -10.82 -9.57 5.62
C ILE A 91 -12.05 -9.36 6.51
#